data_193e17b755e1b9dfefbe3c038fef4f4f
#
_entry.id   193e17b755e1b9dfefbe3c038fef4f4f
#
_cell.length_a   1.000
_cell.length_b   1.000
_cell.length_c   1.000
_cell.angle_alpha   90.00
_cell.angle_beta   90.00
_cell.angle_gamma   90.00
#
_symmetry.space_group_name_H-M   'P 1'
#
loop_
_entity.id
_entity.type
_entity.pdbx_description
1 polymer ?
#
loop_
_entity_poly.entity_id
_entity_poly.type
_entity_poly.pdbx_seq_one_letter_code
_entity_poly.pdbx_strand_id
1 'polypeptide(L)'
;MNIKLWTTGLAIAVMGTGSVFAKDIFTAEVQVDGVTQMIGYNKILNVADQYESENMRKIFPNYSDTSAVNAKLDLRSVPVNISYAQNSSTLVFKIPSLGIERSYTGATREESKEKFVDALEGMDKDLLKALTKEWVKNSPIDPVAGNPTSLLSNMAVSMTDSLSDMATNQAFGLKDQSSSSFSIMPRFGRYTQQGYGLNVYNLPLAYSHWFDSKKMGLVIDAPITLVDTEDALSGSLNLGVGLNFQVTSSDSMTWYLMPQVRVGATGSQDFGTAALIYGGGLSSNAQFPLNERSNISIINMVSYYKTDALKVGDFDSGYDLQNTIFRNGVEYSHVLHKTVAGSPLIAKLQYARTDFYGDQLYSDFQHDLSGSIGFKNLKPKAWIDEYRVGFTYTYADNNLKGFMVNAGYTF
;
A
#
# COMPACT_ATOMS: atom_id res chain seq x y z
N MET A 1 16.84 -36.82 -26.54
CA MET A 1 17.13 -36.84 -25.10
C MET A 1 15.98 -36.08 -24.40
N ASN A 2 15.01 -36.84 -23.89
CA ASN A 2 13.73 -36.29 -23.37
C ASN A 2 13.95 -35.68 -22.01
N ILE A 3 13.84 -34.37 -21.93
CA ILE A 3 13.77 -33.64 -20.64
C ILE A 3 12.31 -33.64 -20.20
N LYS A 4 11.95 -34.54 -19.28
CA LYS A 4 10.69 -34.44 -18.52
C LYS A 4 10.78 -33.20 -17.62
N LEU A 5 10.00 -32.17 -17.96
CA LEU A 5 9.70 -31.08 -17.03
C LEU A 5 8.93 -31.68 -15.85
N TRP A 6 9.56 -31.69 -14.70
CA TRP A 6 8.86 -31.86 -13.43
C TRP A 6 8.18 -30.54 -13.08
N THR A 7 6.92 -30.41 -13.47
CA THR A 7 6.00 -29.42 -12.90
C THR A 7 5.56 -29.96 -11.52
N THR A 8 6.41 -29.84 -10.53
CA THR A 8 5.98 -29.91 -9.14
C THR A 8 5.32 -28.58 -8.83
N GLY A 9 3.99 -28.55 -8.97
CA GLY A 9 3.18 -27.48 -8.43
C GLY A 9 3.41 -27.41 -6.93
N LEU A 10 4.08 -26.35 -6.48
CA LEU A 10 4.12 -25.99 -5.08
C LEU A 10 2.73 -25.46 -4.72
N ALA A 11 1.84 -26.39 -4.35
CA ALA A 11 0.58 -26.02 -3.70
C ALA A 11 0.96 -25.47 -2.32
N ILE A 12 1.13 -24.16 -2.22
CA ILE A 12 1.17 -23.48 -0.93
C ILE A 12 -0.25 -23.58 -0.38
N ALA A 13 -0.46 -24.57 0.48
CA ALA A 13 -1.64 -24.62 1.33
C ALA A 13 -1.55 -23.40 2.26
N VAL A 14 -2.22 -22.32 1.89
CA VAL A 14 -2.52 -21.23 2.80
C VAL A 14 -3.43 -21.82 3.87
N MET A 15 -2.86 -22.23 4.98
CA MET A 15 -3.63 -22.60 6.17
C MET A 15 -4.28 -21.35 6.72
N GLY A 16 -5.42 -21.00 6.16
CA GLY A 16 -6.34 -20.02 6.71
C GLY A 16 -7.36 -20.74 7.58
N THR A 17 -7.06 -20.96 8.83
CA THR A 17 -8.06 -21.32 9.82
C THR A 17 -8.23 -20.19 10.81
N GLY A 18 -9.16 -19.39 10.55
CA GLY A 18 -9.77 -18.41 11.39
C GLY A 18 -10.82 -17.75 10.53
N SER A 19 -12.07 -18.16 10.64
CA SER A 19 -13.18 -17.33 10.22
C SER A 19 -13.16 -16.09 11.10
N VAL A 20 -12.32 -15.12 10.74
CA VAL A 20 -12.53 -13.73 11.13
C VAL A 20 -13.85 -13.40 10.45
N PHE A 21 -14.90 -13.14 11.21
CA PHE A 21 -16.13 -12.58 10.65
C PHE A 21 -15.70 -11.34 9.87
N ALA A 22 -16.00 -11.29 8.57
CA ALA A 22 -15.69 -10.16 7.71
C ALA A 22 -16.23 -8.90 8.40
N LYS A 23 -15.36 -7.91 8.57
CA LYS A 23 -15.72 -6.65 9.21
C LYS A 23 -16.15 -5.67 8.11
N ASP A 24 -17.39 -5.19 8.18
CA ASP A 24 -17.88 -4.20 7.22
C ASP A 24 -17.02 -2.93 7.24
N ILE A 25 -16.68 -2.42 6.06
CA ILE A 25 -15.86 -1.21 5.88
C ILE A 25 -16.64 0.05 6.23
N PHE A 26 -17.92 0.04 5.91
CA PHE A 26 -18.89 1.11 6.19
C PHE A 26 -19.99 0.52 7.06
N THR A 27 -20.22 1.09 8.23
CA THR A 27 -21.31 0.68 9.11
C THR A 27 -22.22 1.84 9.42
N ALA A 28 -23.49 1.55 9.61
CA ALA A 28 -24.49 2.52 9.98
C ALA A 28 -25.38 1.99 11.12
N GLU A 29 -25.45 2.71 12.23
CA GLU A 29 -26.50 2.56 13.23
C GLU A 29 -27.63 3.52 12.85
N VAL A 30 -28.74 2.97 12.34
CA VAL A 30 -29.88 3.75 11.89
C VAL A 30 -31.03 3.56 12.86
N GLN A 31 -31.57 4.67 13.38
CA GLN A 31 -32.74 4.69 14.24
C GLN A 31 -33.88 5.42 13.53
N VAL A 32 -35.03 4.76 13.43
CA VAL A 32 -36.29 5.32 12.89
C VAL A 32 -37.38 5.17 13.94
N ASP A 33 -37.96 6.30 14.38
CA ASP A 33 -39.03 6.34 15.38
C ASP A 33 -38.75 5.48 16.63
N GLY A 34 -37.46 5.44 17.06
CA GLY A 34 -37.01 4.69 18.23
C GLY A 34 -36.59 3.23 17.96
N VAL A 35 -36.83 2.71 16.77
CA VAL A 35 -36.38 1.36 16.37
C VAL A 35 -34.96 1.47 15.74
N THR A 36 -33.98 0.73 16.27
CA THR A 36 -32.60 0.77 15.81
C THR A 36 -32.23 -0.48 15.03
N GLN A 37 -31.52 -0.31 13.91
CA GLN A 37 -30.92 -1.36 13.10
C GLN A 37 -29.44 -1.04 12.81
N MET A 38 -28.61 -2.08 12.76
CA MET A 38 -27.22 -2.00 12.31
C MET A 38 -27.13 -2.52 10.88
N ILE A 39 -26.47 -1.75 10.01
CA ILE A 39 -26.33 -2.04 8.60
C ILE A 39 -24.84 -1.92 8.23
N GLY A 40 -24.31 -2.88 7.49
CA GLY A 40 -22.91 -2.90 7.08
C GLY A 40 -22.75 -3.05 5.57
N TYR A 41 -21.71 -2.43 5.02
CA TYR A 41 -21.36 -2.49 3.59
C TYR A 41 -19.85 -2.47 3.40
N ASN A 42 -19.41 -3.11 2.32
CA ASN A 42 -17.99 -3.08 1.90
C ASN A 42 -17.72 -2.09 0.75
N LYS A 43 -18.77 -1.45 0.21
CA LYS A 43 -18.67 -0.49 -0.90
C LYS A 43 -19.45 0.78 -0.60
N ILE A 44 -18.82 1.92 -0.87
CA ILE A 44 -19.40 3.25 -0.59
C ILE A 44 -20.72 3.50 -1.34
N LEU A 45 -20.83 3.01 -2.58
CA LEU A 45 -22.05 3.18 -3.38
C LEU A 45 -23.25 2.49 -2.74
N ASN A 46 -23.06 1.33 -2.12
CA ASN A 46 -24.14 0.61 -1.43
C ASN A 46 -24.67 1.40 -0.21
N VAL A 47 -23.81 2.23 0.40
CA VAL A 47 -24.24 3.10 1.52
C VAL A 47 -25.22 4.17 1.01
N ALA A 48 -24.91 4.81 -0.12
CA ALA A 48 -25.76 5.87 -0.67
C ALA A 48 -27.16 5.34 -1.08
N ASP A 49 -27.19 4.21 -1.78
CA ASP A 49 -28.43 3.57 -2.26
C ASP A 49 -29.37 3.19 -1.11
N GLN A 50 -28.82 2.85 0.07
CA GLN A 50 -29.65 2.41 1.20
C GLN A 50 -30.53 3.49 1.80
N TYR A 51 -30.14 4.76 1.68
CA TYR A 51 -30.90 5.90 2.22
C TYR A 51 -32.02 6.38 1.30
N GLU A 52 -32.30 5.69 0.20
CA GLU A 52 -33.52 5.90 -0.58
C GLU A 52 -34.76 5.45 0.20
N SER A 53 -35.84 6.20 0.07
CA SER A 53 -37.08 5.96 0.83
C SER A 53 -37.64 4.55 0.63
N GLU A 54 -37.47 3.97 -0.55
CA GLU A 54 -37.89 2.60 -0.86
C GLU A 54 -37.07 1.56 -0.08
N ASN A 55 -35.74 1.72 -0.01
CA ASN A 55 -34.84 0.81 0.69
C ASN A 55 -34.99 0.97 2.22
N MET A 56 -35.21 2.19 2.69
CA MET A 56 -35.52 2.44 4.09
C MET A 56 -36.80 1.71 4.55
N ARG A 57 -37.85 1.65 3.72
CA ARG A 57 -39.09 0.90 4.04
C ARG A 57 -38.87 -0.62 4.08
N LYS A 58 -37.89 -1.15 3.38
CA LYS A 58 -37.55 -2.59 3.46
C LYS A 58 -36.96 -2.94 4.84
N ILE A 59 -36.20 -2.04 5.44
CA ILE A 59 -35.57 -2.23 6.76
C ILE A 59 -36.52 -1.80 7.89
N PHE A 60 -37.24 -0.70 7.69
CA PHE A 60 -38.17 -0.11 8.64
C PHE A 60 -39.56 -0.03 8.00
N PRO A 61 -40.42 -1.06 8.13
CA PRO A 61 -41.73 -1.12 7.45
C PRO A 61 -42.65 0.06 7.76
N ASN A 62 -42.46 0.70 8.92
CA ASN A 62 -43.26 1.85 9.35
C ASN A 62 -42.63 3.21 8.93
N TYR A 63 -41.52 3.20 8.20
CA TYR A 63 -40.86 4.44 7.76
C TYR A 63 -41.79 5.26 6.85
N SER A 64 -41.85 6.54 7.13
CA SER A 64 -42.51 7.56 6.32
C SER A 64 -41.67 8.84 6.29
N ASP A 65 -42.01 9.78 5.41
CA ASP A 65 -41.30 11.06 5.32
C ASP A 65 -41.55 11.98 6.54
N THR A 66 -42.40 11.57 7.47
CA THR A 66 -42.61 12.24 8.76
C THR A 66 -41.86 11.57 9.93
N SER A 67 -41.28 10.39 9.72
CA SER A 67 -40.56 9.66 10.77
C SER A 67 -39.32 10.43 11.26
N ALA A 68 -39.02 10.35 12.56
CA ALA A 68 -37.71 10.77 13.05
C ALA A 68 -36.62 9.78 12.59
N VAL A 69 -35.56 10.27 12.00
CA VAL A 69 -34.41 9.45 11.54
C VAL A 69 -33.12 9.96 12.17
N ASN A 70 -32.35 9.06 12.72
CA ASN A 70 -31.00 9.35 13.21
C ASN A 70 -30.06 8.24 12.76
N ALA A 71 -29.13 8.57 11.86
CA ALA A 71 -28.13 7.64 11.33
C ALA A 71 -26.75 8.06 11.78
N LYS A 72 -26.04 7.15 12.46
CA LYS A 72 -24.62 7.27 12.76
C LYS A 72 -23.85 6.35 11.84
N LEU A 73 -23.14 6.92 10.89
CA LEU A 73 -22.32 6.19 9.94
C LEU A 73 -20.87 6.17 10.43
N ASP A 74 -20.21 5.02 10.29
CA ASP A 74 -18.77 4.91 10.32
C ASP A 74 -18.28 4.84 8.87
N LEU A 75 -17.66 5.90 8.40
CA LEU A 75 -17.06 5.99 7.07
C LEU A 75 -15.54 5.76 7.18
N ARG A 76 -15.11 4.51 7.17
CA ARG A 76 -13.69 4.13 7.31
C ARG A 76 -13.07 4.69 8.60
N SER A 77 -13.70 4.46 9.74
CA SER A 77 -13.32 4.95 11.07
C SER A 77 -13.48 6.46 11.30
N VAL A 78 -14.17 7.17 10.42
CA VAL A 78 -14.60 8.55 10.64
C VAL A 78 -16.11 8.58 10.86
N PRO A 79 -16.58 8.93 12.07
CA PRO A 79 -18.02 9.00 12.37
C PRO A 79 -18.68 10.20 11.69
N VAL A 80 -19.81 9.92 11.04
CA VAL A 80 -20.67 10.90 10.38
C VAL A 80 -22.09 10.71 10.86
N ASN A 81 -22.81 11.77 11.19
CA ASN A 81 -24.20 11.71 11.61
C ASN A 81 -25.10 12.39 10.58
N ILE A 82 -26.19 11.71 10.21
CA ILE A 82 -27.25 12.24 9.36
C ILE A 82 -28.58 12.11 10.10
N SER A 83 -29.39 13.15 10.15
CA SER A 83 -30.66 13.08 10.85
C SER A 83 -31.75 13.92 10.22
N TYR A 84 -32.99 13.45 10.40
CA TYR A 84 -34.24 14.20 10.19
C TYR A 84 -35.01 14.22 11.50
N ALA A 85 -35.42 15.40 11.93
CA ALA A 85 -36.39 15.51 13.04
C ALA A 85 -37.77 14.99 12.60
N GLN A 86 -38.61 14.60 13.55
CA GLN A 86 -39.99 14.21 13.27
C GLN A 86 -40.76 15.34 12.58
N ASN A 87 -41.54 15.01 11.56
CA ASN A 87 -42.26 15.95 10.73
C ASN A 87 -41.41 17.05 10.06
N SER A 88 -40.12 16.78 9.86
CA SER A 88 -39.19 17.72 9.22
C SER A 88 -38.68 17.17 7.89
N SER A 89 -38.57 18.04 6.89
CA SER A 89 -37.84 17.78 5.66
C SER A 89 -36.36 18.24 5.73
N THR A 90 -35.92 18.86 6.83
CA THR A 90 -34.53 19.33 6.98
C THR A 90 -33.62 18.17 7.31
N LEU A 91 -32.64 17.90 6.43
CA LEU A 91 -31.50 17.00 6.67
C LEU A 91 -30.44 17.75 7.46
N VAL A 92 -30.02 17.18 8.58
CA VAL A 92 -28.85 17.67 9.35
C VAL A 92 -27.71 16.71 9.20
N PHE A 93 -26.56 17.22 8.73
CA PHE A 93 -25.33 16.48 8.52
C PHE A 93 -24.26 16.98 9.48
N LYS A 94 -23.55 16.04 10.15
CA LYS A 94 -22.47 16.38 11.09
C LYS A 94 -21.26 15.47 10.92
N ILE A 95 -20.08 16.06 10.98
CA ILE A 95 -18.79 15.34 11.15
C ILE A 95 -18.19 15.83 12.47
N PRO A 96 -18.40 15.11 13.59
CA PRO A 96 -18.00 15.58 14.92
C PRO A 96 -16.50 15.85 15.07
N SER A 97 -15.64 15.01 14.47
CA SER A 97 -14.19 15.16 14.53
C SER A 97 -13.68 16.46 13.88
N LEU A 98 -14.44 17.01 12.92
CA LEU A 98 -14.12 18.26 12.22
C LEU A 98 -14.94 19.46 12.74
N GLY A 99 -15.81 19.26 13.72
CA GLY A 99 -16.71 20.32 14.22
C GLY A 99 -17.72 20.82 13.18
N ILE A 100 -18.03 20.00 12.15
CA ILE A 100 -18.90 20.36 11.05
C ILE A 100 -20.34 20.02 11.40
N GLU A 101 -21.23 21.00 11.21
CA GLU A 101 -22.67 20.80 11.24
C GLU A 101 -23.30 21.65 10.12
N ARG A 102 -24.08 21.03 9.24
CA ARG A 102 -24.79 21.68 8.14
C ARG A 102 -26.19 21.16 8.02
N SER A 103 -27.09 22.01 7.56
CA SER A 103 -28.52 21.69 7.37
C SER A 103 -28.95 21.99 5.94
N TYR A 104 -29.71 21.07 5.37
CA TYR A 104 -30.24 21.16 4.01
C TYR A 104 -31.78 21.05 4.08
N THR A 105 -32.48 22.06 3.62
CA THR A 105 -33.93 22.11 3.70
C THR A 105 -34.53 22.21 2.31
N GLY A 106 -35.39 21.26 1.99
CA GLY A 106 -36.24 21.22 0.80
C GLY A 106 -37.73 21.18 1.16
N ALA A 107 -38.61 21.25 0.17
CA ALA A 107 -40.06 21.04 0.36
C ALA A 107 -40.37 19.60 0.77
N THR A 108 -39.54 18.65 0.33
CA THR A 108 -39.57 17.21 0.66
C THR A 108 -38.23 16.74 1.19
N ARG A 109 -38.17 15.55 1.80
CA ARG A 109 -36.91 14.91 2.19
C ARG A 109 -36.03 14.56 0.99
N GLU A 110 -36.64 14.19 -0.13
CA GLU A 110 -35.90 13.93 -1.37
C GLU A 110 -35.17 15.18 -1.88
N GLU A 111 -35.88 16.34 -1.92
CA GLU A 111 -35.25 17.61 -2.29
C GLU A 111 -34.12 18.02 -1.32
N SER A 112 -34.26 17.73 -0.02
CA SER A 112 -33.20 17.99 0.95
C SER A 112 -31.99 17.07 0.77
N LYS A 113 -32.20 15.80 0.38
CA LYS A 113 -31.18 14.83 0.03
C LYS A 113 -30.45 15.27 -1.25
N GLU A 114 -31.18 15.69 -2.29
CA GLU A 114 -30.56 16.22 -3.52
C GLU A 114 -29.66 17.42 -3.20
N LYS A 115 -30.15 18.40 -2.43
CA LYS A 115 -29.30 19.53 -1.98
C LYS A 115 -28.10 19.13 -1.17
N PHE A 116 -28.19 18.06 -0.38
CA PHE A 116 -27.05 17.51 0.34
C PHE A 116 -26.04 16.86 -0.62
N VAL A 117 -26.50 16.07 -1.60
CA VAL A 117 -25.65 15.45 -2.62
C VAL A 117 -24.94 16.51 -3.45
N ASP A 118 -25.67 17.51 -3.96
CA ASP A 118 -25.11 18.65 -4.70
C ASP A 118 -24.04 19.39 -3.88
N ALA A 119 -24.29 19.53 -2.57
CA ALA A 119 -23.32 20.16 -1.67
C ALA A 119 -22.11 19.29 -1.41
N LEU A 120 -22.21 17.95 -1.46
CA LEU A 120 -21.06 17.05 -1.40
C LEU A 120 -20.25 17.11 -2.68
N GLU A 121 -20.88 17.15 -3.86
CA GLU A 121 -20.21 17.30 -5.15
C GLU A 121 -19.50 18.64 -5.29
N GLY A 122 -20.13 19.73 -4.78
CA GLY A 122 -19.55 21.07 -4.72
C GLY A 122 -18.78 21.36 -3.42
N MET A 123 -18.37 20.33 -2.67
CA MET A 123 -17.72 20.49 -1.37
C MET A 123 -16.47 21.36 -1.47
N ASP A 124 -16.33 22.29 -0.51
CA ASP A 124 -15.16 23.12 -0.35
C ASP A 124 -13.89 22.24 -0.27
N LYS A 125 -12.91 22.57 -1.08
CA LYS A 125 -11.63 21.82 -1.14
C LYS A 125 -10.95 21.70 0.21
N ASP A 126 -11.05 22.70 1.07
CA ASP A 126 -10.44 22.66 2.40
C ASP A 126 -11.18 21.66 3.32
N LEU A 127 -12.50 21.53 3.17
CA LEU A 127 -13.29 20.54 3.89
C LEU A 127 -12.96 19.12 3.42
N LEU A 128 -12.84 18.90 2.10
CA LEU A 128 -12.40 17.61 1.55
C LEU A 128 -11.00 17.23 2.04
N LYS A 129 -10.05 18.16 2.04
CA LYS A 129 -8.71 17.96 2.58
C LYS A 129 -8.74 17.59 4.08
N ALA A 130 -9.56 18.27 4.87
CA ALA A 130 -9.72 17.94 6.29
C ALA A 130 -10.27 16.54 6.49
N LEU A 131 -11.28 16.14 5.70
CA LEU A 131 -11.89 14.81 5.78
C LEU A 131 -10.90 13.70 5.36
N THR A 132 -10.15 13.89 4.29
CA THR A 132 -9.14 12.91 3.85
C THR A 132 -7.98 12.78 4.83
N LYS A 133 -7.56 13.85 5.51
CA LYS A 133 -6.59 13.79 6.62
C LYS A 133 -7.14 12.99 7.80
N GLU A 134 -8.42 13.18 8.15
CA GLU A 134 -9.06 12.35 9.18
C GLU A 134 -9.15 10.86 8.77
N TRP A 135 -9.42 10.55 7.49
CA TRP A 135 -9.38 9.16 7.02
C TRP A 135 -7.98 8.55 7.18
N VAL A 136 -6.96 9.20 6.68
CA VAL A 136 -5.57 8.70 6.74
C VAL A 136 -5.09 8.50 8.19
N LYS A 137 -5.53 9.38 9.09
CA LYS A 137 -5.19 9.32 10.53
C LYS A 137 -5.94 8.21 11.27
N ASN A 138 -7.19 7.93 10.92
CA ASN A 138 -8.06 7.04 11.69
C ASN A 138 -8.35 5.69 11.00
N SER A 139 -8.17 5.60 9.68
CA SER A 139 -8.47 4.38 8.93
C SER A 139 -7.26 3.45 8.83
N PRO A 140 -7.36 2.20 9.29
CA PRO A 140 -6.30 1.21 9.12
C PRO A 140 -6.17 0.71 7.68
N ILE A 141 -7.09 1.03 6.79
CA ILE A 141 -7.23 0.45 5.44
C ILE A 141 -7.25 1.51 4.32
N ASP A 142 -6.82 2.75 4.60
CA ASP A 142 -6.78 3.79 3.58
C ASP A 142 -5.77 3.43 2.46
N PRO A 143 -6.18 3.42 1.16
CA PRO A 143 -5.30 3.01 0.07
C PRO A 143 -4.15 3.98 -0.22
N VAL A 144 -4.26 5.23 0.25
CA VAL A 144 -3.28 6.29 -0.05
C VAL A 144 -2.12 6.28 0.92
N ALA A 145 -2.42 6.29 2.25
CA ALA A 145 -1.39 6.34 3.29
C ALA A 145 -1.89 5.77 4.62
N GLY A 146 -0.99 5.62 5.60
CA GLY A 146 -1.33 5.28 6.99
C GLY A 146 -1.33 3.79 7.30
N ASN A 147 -0.93 2.94 6.38
CA ASN A 147 -0.80 1.50 6.65
C ASN A 147 0.20 0.82 5.69
N PRO A 148 0.69 -0.40 6.01
CA PRO A 148 1.70 -1.08 5.21
C PRO A 148 1.30 -1.42 3.76
N THR A 149 -0.01 -1.49 3.46
CA THR A 149 -0.50 -1.84 2.13
C THR A 149 -0.80 -0.61 1.25
N SER A 150 -0.72 0.60 1.83
CA SER A 150 -0.97 1.86 1.16
C SER A 150 0.09 2.20 0.10
N LEU A 151 -0.28 3.07 -0.86
CA LEU A 151 0.64 3.53 -1.90
C LEU A 151 1.88 4.21 -1.29
N LEU A 152 1.72 5.08 -0.29
CA LEU A 152 2.85 5.79 0.34
C LEU A 152 3.88 4.83 0.95
N SER A 153 3.42 3.81 1.67
CA SER A 153 4.30 2.78 2.25
C SER A 153 5.00 1.96 1.15
N ASN A 154 4.26 1.55 0.11
CA ASN A 154 4.84 0.82 -1.02
C ASN A 154 5.91 1.63 -1.77
N MET A 155 5.72 2.95 -1.94
CA MET A 155 6.73 3.82 -2.55
C MET A 155 8.01 3.90 -1.72
N ALA A 156 7.90 3.98 -0.38
CA ALA A 156 9.04 4.00 0.53
C ALA A 156 9.83 2.67 0.50
N VAL A 157 9.14 1.53 0.51
CA VAL A 157 9.77 0.20 0.44
C VAL A 157 10.49 0.01 -0.90
N SER A 158 9.83 0.34 -2.02
CA SER A 158 10.41 0.18 -3.37
C SER A 158 11.69 0.98 -3.55
N MET A 159 11.84 2.13 -2.87
CA MET A 159 13.03 2.99 -2.96
C MET A 159 14.30 2.29 -2.42
N THR A 160 14.17 1.44 -1.40
CA THR A 160 15.31 0.70 -0.84
C THR A 160 15.55 -0.65 -1.52
N ASP A 161 14.49 -1.35 -1.94
CA ASP A 161 14.58 -2.67 -2.56
C ASP A 161 15.41 -2.62 -3.85
N SER A 162 15.15 -1.62 -4.70
CA SER A 162 15.88 -1.43 -5.97
C SER A 162 17.38 -1.23 -5.78
N LEU A 163 17.81 -0.53 -4.74
CA LEU A 163 19.25 -0.34 -4.43
C LEU A 163 19.86 -1.60 -3.85
N SER A 164 19.16 -2.31 -2.95
CA SER A 164 19.67 -3.53 -2.32
C SER A 164 19.94 -4.64 -3.33
N ASP A 165 19.05 -4.83 -4.30
CA ASP A 165 19.20 -5.87 -5.31
C ASP A 165 20.41 -5.63 -6.23
N MET A 166 20.61 -4.39 -6.68
CA MET A 166 21.78 -4.02 -7.47
C MET A 166 23.10 -4.23 -6.71
N ALA A 167 23.13 -3.82 -5.44
CA ALA A 167 24.33 -3.81 -4.63
C ALA A 167 24.79 -5.24 -4.25
N THR A 168 23.87 -6.15 -3.92
CA THR A 168 24.23 -7.52 -3.48
C THR A 168 24.91 -8.32 -4.57
N ASN A 169 24.50 -8.18 -5.82
CA ASN A 169 25.10 -8.91 -6.94
C ASN A 169 26.57 -8.55 -7.14
N GLN A 170 26.97 -7.33 -6.80
CA GLN A 170 28.38 -6.91 -6.87
C GLN A 170 29.22 -7.42 -5.67
N ALA A 171 28.63 -7.53 -4.47
CA ALA A 171 29.35 -7.91 -3.25
C ALA A 171 30.05 -9.27 -3.32
N PHE A 172 29.50 -10.22 -4.09
CA PHE A 172 30.06 -11.56 -4.21
C PHE A 172 30.87 -11.78 -5.50
N GLY A 173 31.23 -10.71 -6.20
CA GLY A 173 31.97 -10.82 -7.47
C GLY A 173 31.21 -11.56 -8.58
N LEU A 174 29.89 -11.72 -8.39
CA LEU A 174 28.98 -12.25 -9.39
C LEU A 174 28.74 -11.15 -10.44
N LYS A 175 29.80 -10.90 -11.23
CA LYS A 175 29.77 -9.86 -12.26
C LYS A 175 28.60 -10.13 -13.20
N ASP A 176 27.75 -9.16 -13.35
CA ASP A 176 26.77 -9.18 -14.44
C ASP A 176 27.54 -9.23 -15.75
N GLN A 177 27.24 -10.21 -16.56
CA GLN A 177 27.79 -10.30 -17.90
C GLN A 177 27.15 -9.29 -18.82
N SER A 178 25.93 -8.81 -18.46
CA SER A 178 25.22 -7.73 -19.13
C SER A 178 25.32 -6.43 -18.33
N SER A 179 25.41 -5.31 -19.03
CA SER A 179 25.28 -3.97 -18.41
C SER A 179 23.84 -3.64 -18.04
N SER A 180 22.86 -4.41 -18.52
CA SER A 180 21.44 -4.21 -18.31
C SER A 180 20.78 -5.46 -17.76
N SER A 181 19.80 -5.30 -16.87
CA SER A 181 18.95 -6.39 -16.40
C SER A 181 17.50 -5.91 -16.23
N PHE A 182 16.58 -6.85 -16.43
CA PHE A 182 15.15 -6.65 -16.19
C PHE A 182 14.67 -7.69 -15.17
N SER A 183 13.96 -7.25 -14.14
CA SER A 183 13.47 -8.12 -13.07
C SER A 183 11.96 -8.07 -12.92
N ILE A 184 11.38 -9.22 -12.62
CA ILE A 184 9.97 -9.40 -12.26
C ILE A 184 9.92 -10.25 -10.99
N MET A 185 9.24 -9.76 -9.94
CA MET A 185 9.19 -10.45 -8.65
C MET A 185 7.78 -10.41 -8.04
N PRO A 186 6.79 -11.15 -8.60
CA PRO A 186 5.45 -11.19 -8.02
C PRO A 186 5.48 -11.54 -6.54
N ARG A 187 4.66 -10.83 -5.77
CA ARG A 187 4.49 -10.96 -4.32
C ARG A 187 3.01 -11.15 -4.01
N PHE A 188 2.72 -12.08 -3.12
CA PHE A 188 1.38 -12.37 -2.65
C PHE A 188 1.38 -12.30 -1.13
N GLY A 189 0.47 -11.56 -0.55
CA GLY A 189 0.45 -11.36 0.88
C GLY A 189 -0.96 -11.35 1.46
N ARG A 190 -1.00 -11.59 2.77
CA ARG A 190 -2.18 -11.41 3.59
C ARG A 190 -1.85 -10.57 4.80
N TYR A 191 -2.66 -9.54 5.03
CA TYR A 191 -2.55 -8.63 6.16
C TYR A 191 -3.81 -8.69 7.00
N THR A 192 -3.63 -8.41 8.29
CA THR A 192 -4.74 -8.17 9.22
C THR A 192 -4.53 -6.79 9.82
N GLN A 193 -5.52 -5.93 9.68
CA GLN A 193 -5.46 -4.54 10.12
C GLN A 193 -6.74 -4.21 10.90
N GLN A 194 -6.67 -4.20 12.24
CA GLN A 194 -7.80 -3.92 13.13
C GLN A 194 -9.08 -4.75 12.84
N GLY A 195 -8.90 -6.02 12.54
CA GLY A 195 -9.99 -6.95 12.25
C GLY A 195 -10.37 -7.01 10.77
N TYR A 196 -9.85 -6.13 9.91
CA TYR A 196 -9.98 -6.28 8.46
C TYR A 196 -8.95 -7.28 7.93
N GLY A 197 -9.38 -8.16 7.01
CA GLY A 197 -8.53 -9.05 6.24
C GLY A 197 -8.20 -8.43 4.89
N LEU A 198 -6.91 -8.36 4.53
CA LEU A 198 -6.47 -7.83 3.24
C LEU A 198 -5.65 -8.86 2.49
N ASN A 199 -6.00 -9.10 1.24
CA ASN A 199 -5.18 -9.87 0.31
C ASN A 199 -4.43 -8.89 -0.61
N VAL A 200 -3.12 -9.05 -0.71
CA VAL A 200 -2.25 -8.15 -1.47
C VAL A 200 -1.60 -8.91 -2.61
N TYR A 201 -1.71 -8.36 -3.81
CA TYR A 201 -1.08 -8.82 -5.04
C TYR A 201 -0.17 -7.69 -5.53
N ASN A 202 1.14 -7.90 -5.48
CA ASN A 202 2.10 -6.89 -5.89
C ASN A 202 3.02 -7.45 -6.98
N LEU A 203 3.16 -6.71 -8.08
CA LEU A 203 4.01 -7.04 -9.21
C LEU A 203 5.09 -5.97 -9.39
N PRO A 204 6.24 -6.07 -8.70
CA PRO A 204 7.40 -5.24 -8.97
C PRO A 204 7.99 -5.57 -10.34
N LEU A 205 8.16 -4.54 -11.15
CA LEU A 205 8.90 -4.56 -12.40
C LEU A 205 10.07 -3.61 -12.25
N ALA A 206 11.29 -4.03 -12.61
CA ALA A 206 12.44 -3.14 -12.55
C ALA A 206 13.40 -3.38 -13.72
N TYR A 207 13.96 -2.28 -14.21
CA TYR A 207 15.05 -2.27 -15.17
C TYR A 207 16.25 -1.58 -14.54
N SER A 208 17.43 -2.17 -14.66
CA SER A 208 18.70 -1.54 -14.27
C SER A 208 19.71 -1.58 -15.39
N HIS A 209 20.52 -0.52 -15.44
CA HIS A 209 21.60 -0.41 -16.42
C HIS A 209 22.84 0.17 -15.74
N TRP A 210 23.98 -0.53 -15.82
CA TRP A 210 25.29 -0.03 -15.41
C TRP A 210 26.01 0.59 -16.59
N PHE A 211 26.44 1.84 -16.45
CA PHE A 211 27.27 2.50 -17.46
C PHE A 211 28.69 1.91 -17.50
N ASP A 212 29.42 2.17 -18.57
CA ASP A 212 30.73 1.53 -18.86
C ASP A 212 31.74 1.64 -17.73
N SER A 213 31.71 2.72 -16.94
CA SER A 213 32.59 2.88 -15.76
C SER A 213 32.27 1.90 -14.63
N LYS A 214 31.05 1.28 -14.64
CA LYS A 214 30.46 0.48 -13.56
C LYS A 214 30.43 1.15 -12.19
N LYS A 215 30.66 2.47 -12.16
CA LYS A 215 30.56 3.33 -10.97
C LYS A 215 29.23 4.07 -10.88
N MET A 216 28.50 4.12 -11.98
CA MET A 216 27.19 4.74 -12.08
C MET A 216 26.21 3.82 -12.80
N GLY A 217 24.98 3.77 -12.34
CA GLY A 217 23.91 2.97 -12.95
C GLY A 217 22.58 3.69 -12.89
N LEU A 218 21.70 3.36 -13.82
CA LEU A 218 20.30 3.80 -13.88
C LEU A 218 19.41 2.69 -13.36
N VAL A 219 18.42 3.04 -12.55
CA VAL A 219 17.32 2.15 -12.12
C VAL A 219 16.00 2.79 -12.49
N ILE A 220 15.13 2.01 -13.10
CA ILE A 220 13.73 2.37 -13.33
C ILE A 220 12.88 1.23 -12.77
N ASP A 221 11.94 1.51 -11.88
CA ASP A 221 11.03 0.51 -11.34
C ASP A 221 9.57 0.97 -11.41
N ALA A 222 8.67 0.02 -11.61
CA ALA A 222 7.24 0.26 -11.83
C ALA A 222 6.40 -0.82 -11.13
N PRO A 223 6.33 -0.87 -9.79
CA PRO A 223 5.47 -1.81 -9.10
C PRO A 223 3.99 -1.49 -9.26
N ILE A 224 3.21 -2.54 -9.54
CA ILE A 224 1.75 -2.52 -9.60
C ILE A 224 1.23 -3.28 -8.38
N THR A 225 0.27 -2.71 -7.65
CA THR A 225 -0.31 -3.35 -6.46
C THR A 225 -1.83 -3.37 -6.55
N LEU A 226 -2.43 -4.50 -6.24
CA LEU A 226 -3.87 -4.66 -6.00
C LEU A 226 -4.05 -5.11 -4.55
N VAL A 227 -5.00 -4.50 -3.85
CA VAL A 227 -5.38 -4.86 -2.48
C VAL A 227 -6.88 -5.11 -2.46
N ASP A 228 -7.24 -6.32 -2.04
CA ASP A 228 -8.60 -6.72 -1.79
C ASP A 228 -8.82 -6.72 -0.27
N THR A 229 -9.69 -5.84 0.21
CA THR A 229 -10.04 -5.65 1.62
C THR A 229 -11.52 -5.96 1.78
N GLU A 230 -11.86 -7.13 2.36
CA GLU A 230 -13.25 -7.53 2.60
C GLU A 230 -14.14 -7.31 1.35
N ASP A 231 -13.69 -7.78 0.19
CA ASP A 231 -14.35 -7.64 -1.13
C ASP A 231 -14.35 -6.20 -1.72
N ALA A 232 -13.71 -5.24 -1.08
CA ALA A 232 -13.45 -3.93 -1.66
C ALA A 232 -12.06 -3.87 -2.29
N LEU A 233 -11.98 -3.52 -3.58
CA LEU A 233 -10.75 -3.53 -4.36
C LEU A 233 -10.14 -2.14 -4.47
N SER A 234 -8.84 -2.04 -4.21
CA SER A 234 -8.03 -0.87 -4.54
C SER A 234 -6.84 -1.25 -5.41
N GLY A 235 -6.46 -0.35 -6.30
CA GLY A 235 -5.32 -0.53 -7.19
C GLY A 235 -4.35 0.63 -7.12
N SER A 236 -3.04 0.34 -7.25
CA SER A 236 -2.01 1.37 -7.31
C SER A 236 -0.90 1.01 -8.29
N LEU A 237 -0.31 2.05 -8.86
CA LEU A 237 0.89 2.00 -9.69
C LEU A 237 1.84 3.08 -9.20
N ASN A 238 3.13 2.77 -9.06
CA ASN A 238 4.14 3.81 -8.90
C ASN A 238 5.29 3.61 -9.88
N LEU A 239 5.96 4.69 -10.26
CA LEU A 239 7.12 4.73 -11.14
C LEU A 239 8.26 5.43 -10.40
N GLY A 240 9.40 4.75 -10.29
CA GLY A 240 10.63 5.28 -9.71
C GLY A 240 11.74 5.38 -10.74
N VAL A 241 12.54 6.44 -10.66
CA VAL A 241 13.77 6.60 -11.45
C VAL A 241 14.88 7.02 -10.50
N GLY A 242 15.97 6.25 -10.46
CA GLY A 242 17.13 6.49 -9.61
C GLY A 242 18.45 6.38 -10.36
N LEU A 243 19.41 7.16 -9.91
CA LEU A 243 20.80 7.08 -10.38
C LEU A 243 21.67 6.54 -9.25
N ASN A 244 22.21 5.34 -9.43
CA ASN A 244 23.06 4.71 -8.45
C ASN A 244 24.53 5.10 -8.68
N PHE A 245 25.21 5.57 -7.63
CA PHE A 245 26.62 5.97 -7.63
C PHE A 245 27.41 5.11 -6.66
N GLN A 246 28.43 4.45 -7.13
CA GLN A 246 29.46 3.83 -6.27
C GLN A 246 30.38 4.92 -5.74
N VAL A 247 30.21 5.31 -4.48
CA VAL A 247 30.97 6.38 -3.82
C VAL A 247 32.38 5.92 -3.49
N THR A 248 32.50 4.70 -2.95
CA THR A 248 33.78 4.07 -2.65
C THR A 248 33.71 2.56 -2.83
N SER A 249 34.86 1.94 -3.08
CA SER A 249 35.02 0.48 -3.09
C SER A 249 36.44 0.13 -2.63
N SER A 250 36.51 -0.65 -1.56
CA SER A 250 37.73 -1.18 -0.99
C SER A 250 37.51 -2.63 -0.55
N ASP A 251 38.56 -3.32 -0.09
CA ASP A 251 38.44 -4.67 0.43
C ASP A 251 37.56 -4.76 1.69
N SER A 252 37.40 -3.65 2.44
CA SER A 252 36.67 -3.61 3.68
C SER A 252 35.23 -3.04 3.53
N MET A 253 34.97 -2.24 2.48
CA MET A 253 33.68 -1.59 2.30
C MET A 253 33.41 -1.19 0.85
N THR A 254 32.19 -1.41 0.38
CA THR A 254 31.66 -0.77 -0.84
C THR A 254 30.43 0.04 -0.47
N TRP A 255 30.38 1.30 -0.89
CA TRP A 255 29.31 2.21 -0.56
C TRP A 255 28.64 2.80 -1.80
N TYR A 256 27.31 2.73 -1.82
CA TYR A 256 26.46 3.24 -2.89
C TYR A 256 25.52 4.32 -2.36
N LEU A 257 25.29 5.35 -3.18
CA LEU A 257 24.26 6.36 -2.99
C LEU A 257 23.36 6.39 -4.22
N MET A 258 22.04 6.51 -4.00
CA MET A 258 21.07 6.57 -5.09
C MET A 258 20.02 7.67 -4.81
N PRO A 259 20.20 8.89 -5.36
CA PRO A 259 19.11 9.84 -5.49
C PRO A 259 18.03 9.27 -6.42
N GLN A 260 16.76 9.48 -6.04
CA GLN A 260 15.59 8.97 -6.76
C GLN A 260 14.46 9.95 -6.74
N VAL A 261 13.65 9.91 -7.80
CA VAL A 261 12.32 10.56 -7.86
C VAL A 261 11.26 9.49 -8.14
N ARG A 262 10.07 9.70 -7.58
CA ARG A 262 8.94 8.77 -7.72
C ARG A 262 7.64 9.51 -7.92
N VAL A 263 6.75 8.90 -8.71
CA VAL A 263 5.35 9.29 -8.84
C VAL A 263 4.49 8.03 -8.77
N GLY A 264 3.37 8.11 -8.09
CA GLY A 264 2.44 7.00 -7.98
C GLY A 264 1.00 7.48 -7.94
N ALA A 265 0.10 6.64 -8.41
CA ALA A 265 -1.34 6.86 -8.35
C ALA A 265 -2.02 5.65 -7.70
N THR A 266 -3.05 5.91 -6.92
CA THR A 266 -3.92 4.88 -6.36
C THR A 266 -5.37 5.27 -6.54
N GLY A 267 -6.25 4.28 -6.65
CA GLY A 267 -7.68 4.49 -6.75
C GLY A 267 -8.48 3.28 -6.34
N SER A 268 -9.68 3.55 -5.84
CA SER A 268 -10.69 2.56 -5.50
C SER A 268 -12.07 3.16 -5.63
N GLN A 269 -12.89 2.60 -6.50
CA GLN A 269 -14.30 2.95 -6.60
C GLN A 269 -15.05 2.49 -5.34
N ASP A 270 -14.69 1.32 -4.80
CA ASP A 270 -15.34 0.74 -3.63
C ASP A 270 -15.13 1.61 -2.37
N PHE A 271 -13.94 2.21 -2.23
CA PHE A 271 -13.62 3.15 -1.15
C PHE A 271 -13.99 4.61 -1.46
N GLY A 272 -14.38 4.94 -2.70
CA GLY A 272 -14.56 6.32 -3.13
C GLY A 272 -13.28 7.15 -2.98
N THR A 273 -12.14 6.63 -3.47
CA THR A 273 -10.81 7.21 -3.21
C THR A 273 -9.97 7.22 -4.47
N ALA A 274 -9.25 8.32 -4.70
CA ALA A 274 -8.18 8.42 -5.69
C ALA A 274 -7.14 9.44 -5.24
N ALA A 275 -5.84 9.18 -5.49
CA ALA A 275 -4.77 10.13 -5.17
C ALA A 275 -3.56 9.96 -6.08
N LEU A 276 -2.85 11.06 -6.29
CA LEU A 276 -1.51 11.09 -6.87
C LEU A 276 -0.51 11.37 -5.74
N ILE A 277 0.59 10.61 -5.70
CA ILE A 277 1.74 10.86 -4.79
C ILE A 277 2.98 11.06 -5.64
N TYR A 278 3.75 12.07 -5.32
CA TYR A 278 5.05 12.31 -5.94
C TYR A 278 6.06 12.78 -4.90
N GLY A 279 7.32 12.52 -5.19
CA GLY A 279 8.39 12.90 -4.30
C GLY A 279 9.74 12.40 -4.75
N GLY A 280 10.68 12.48 -3.86
CA GLY A 280 12.03 12.01 -4.09
C GLY A 280 12.81 11.85 -2.80
N GLY A 281 13.98 11.26 -2.93
CA GLY A 281 14.82 10.98 -1.77
C GLY A 281 16.20 10.48 -2.15
N LEU A 282 16.93 10.12 -1.12
CA LEU A 282 18.27 9.58 -1.20
C LEU A 282 18.33 8.25 -0.45
N SER A 283 18.72 7.19 -1.15
CA SER A 283 19.02 5.90 -0.55
C SER A 283 20.53 5.68 -0.48
N SER A 284 20.97 4.97 0.55
CA SER A 284 22.37 4.60 0.82
C SER A 284 22.45 3.11 1.11
N ASN A 285 23.47 2.43 0.57
CA ASN A 285 23.78 1.05 0.89
C ASN A 285 25.28 0.92 1.09
N ALA A 286 25.70 0.69 2.33
CA ALA A 286 27.08 0.41 2.71
C ALA A 286 27.24 -1.10 2.98
N GLN A 287 28.10 -1.74 2.21
CA GLN A 287 28.36 -3.18 2.24
C GLN A 287 29.71 -3.46 2.89
N PHE A 288 29.73 -4.39 3.82
CA PHE A 288 30.90 -4.82 4.58
C PHE A 288 31.11 -6.32 4.38
N PRO A 289 32.09 -6.73 3.53
CA PRO A 289 32.46 -8.14 3.41
C PRO A 289 33.00 -8.66 4.75
N LEU A 290 32.39 -9.69 5.31
CA LEU A 290 32.91 -10.38 6.51
C LEU A 290 33.92 -11.44 6.16
N ASN A 291 33.74 -12.08 5.02
CA ASN A 291 34.61 -13.07 4.40
C ASN A 291 34.19 -13.28 2.93
N GLU A 292 34.81 -14.19 2.22
CA GLU A 292 34.54 -14.49 0.80
C GLU A 292 33.07 -14.90 0.53
N ARG A 293 32.32 -15.30 1.54
CA ARG A 293 30.94 -15.84 1.41
C ARG A 293 29.89 -15.05 2.16
N SER A 294 30.25 -14.12 3.01
CA SER A 294 29.31 -13.42 3.88
C SER A 294 29.51 -11.92 3.80
N ASN A 295 28.41 -11.20 3.75
CA ASN A 295 28.38 -9.76 3.70
C ASN A 295 27.28 -9.20 4.60
N ILE A 296 27.54 -8.07 5.25
CA ILE A 296 26.53 -7.26 5.92
C ILE A 296 26.35 -5.97 5.12
N SER A 297 25.10 -5.58 4.89
CA SER A 297 24.75 -4.31 4.27
C SER A 297 23.95 -3.46 5.26
N ILE A 298 24.31 -2.18 5.38
CA ILE A 298 23.54 -1.16 6.10
C ILE A 298 22.83 -0.32 5.05
N ILE A 299 21.51 -0.28 5.14
CA ILE A 299 20.62 0.39 4.18
C ILE A 299 19.94 1.55 4.89
N ASN A 300 20.04 2.75 4.34
CA ASN A 300 19.38 3.92 4.85
C ASN A 300 18.67 4.66 3.71
N MET A 301 17.55 5.31 4.02
CA MET A 301 16.82 6.13 3.08
C MET A 301 16.18 7.29 3.81
N VAL A 302 16.21 8.46 3.19
CA VAL A 302 15.38 9.61 3.51
C VAL A 302 14.65 10.04 2.24
N SER A 303 13.34 10.26 2.35
CA SER A 303 12.52 10.73 1.24
C SER A 303 11.44 11.71 1.72
N TYR A 304 10.97 12.53 0.80
CA TYR A 304 9.84 13.42 1.02
C TYR A 304 8.81 13.20 -0.08
N TYR A 305 7.55 13.02 0.33
CA TYR A 305 6.43 12.82 -0.54
C TYR A 305 5.31 13.80 -0.27
N LYS A 306 4.65 14.19 -1.34
CA LYS A 306 3.45 15.00 -1.32
C LYS A 306 2.35 14.30 -2.10
N THR A 307 1.10 14.36 -1.59
CA THR A 307 -0.08 13.95 -2.34
C THR A 307 -0.73 15.14 -3.00
N ASP A 308 -1.30 14.91 -4.18
CA ASP A 308 -2.24 15.84 -4.81
C ASP A 308 -3.57 15.12 -5.06
N ALA A 309 -4.65 15.87 -4.94
CA ALA A 309 -5.97 15.41 -5.27
C ALA A 309 -6.05 15.00 -6.75
N LEU A 310 -6.65 13.83 -7.02
CA LEU A 310 -7.03 13.42 -8.35
C LEU A 310 -8.49 13.75 -8.59
N LYS A 311 -8.76 14.45 -9.67
CA LYS A 311 -10.11 14.69 -10.14
C LYS A 311 -10.51 13.55 -11.08
N VAL A 312 -11.56 12.80 -10.72
CA VAL A 312 -12.11 11.71 -11.53
C VAL A 312 -13.57 12.05 -11.84
N GLY A 313 -13.84 12.50 -13.07
CA GLY A 313 -15.13 13.09 -13.42
C GLY A 313 -15.33 14.39 -12.64
N ASP A 314 -16.46 14.50 -11.95
CA ASP A 314 -16.79 15.65 -11.08
C ASP A 314 -16.30 15.47 -9.63
N PHE A 315 -15.78 14.29 -9.29
CA PHE A 315 -15.29 13.98 -7.95
C PHE A 315 -13.82 14.44 -7.75
N ASP A 316 -13.58 15.30 -6.74
CA ASP A 316 -12.24 15.68 -6.27
C ASP A 316 -11.90 14.85 -5.03
N SER A 317 -10.76 14.18 -5.02
CA SER A 317 -10.39 13.27 -3.95
C SER A 317 -9.89 13.95 -2.67
N GLY A 318 -9.53 15.22 -2.72
CA GLY A 318 -9.17 16.04 -1.56
C GLY A 318 -7.85 15.71 -0.84
N TYR A 319 -7.08 14.71 -1.25
CA TYR A 319 -5.82 14.37 -0.55
C TYR A 319 -4.77 15.47 -0.68
N ASP A 320 -4.22 15.92 0.47
CA ASP A 320 -3.15 16.92 0.57
C ASP A 320 -2.26 16.58 1.78
N LEU A 321 -1.44 15.52 1.61
CA LEU A 321 -0.52 15.03 2.64
C LEU A 321 0.91 15.40 2.29
N GLN A 322 1.72 15.64 3.33
CA GLN A 322 3.15 15.88 3.22
C GLN A 322 3.88 15.08 4.29
N ASN A 323 4.69 14.12 3.84
CA ASN A 323 5.41 13.25 4.75
C ASN A 323 6.88 13.11 4.37
N THR A 324 7.74 13.19 5.39
CA THR A 324 9.15 12.79 5.32
C THR A 324 9.25 11.38 5.87
N ILE A 325 9.95 10.51 5.15
CA ILE A 325 10.06 9.10 5.49
C ILE A 325 11.52 8.75 5.65
N PHE A 326 11.83 8.06 6.75
CA PHE A 326 13.12 7.44 6.98
C PHE A 326 12.95 5.92 6.96
N ARG A 327 13.83 5.22 6.23
CA ARG A 327 13.87 3.77 6.29
C ARG A 327 15.31 3.34 6.55
N ASN A 328 15.50 2.55 7.61
CA ASN A 328 16.80 2.07 8.07
C ASN A 328 16.75 0.56 8.20
N GLY A 329 17.76 -0.12 7.67
CA GLY A 329 17.79 -1.57 7.67
C GLY A 329 19.20 -2.14 7.69
N VAL A 330 19.25 -3.42 8.02
CA VAL A 330 20.43 -4.26 7.94
C VAL A 330 20.09 -5.54 7.19
N GLU A 331 20.95 -5.93 6.23
CA GLU A 331 20.85 -7.18 5.49
C GLU A 331 22.12 -8.00 5.73
N TYR A 332 21.93 -9.27 6.09
CA TYR A 332 22.99 -10.28 6.06
C TYR A 332 22.79 -11.18 4.85
N SER A 333 23.81 -11.36 4.03
CA SER A 333 23.79 -12.24 2.88
C SER A 333 24.94 -13.26 2.95
N HIS A 334 24.64 -14.51 2.56
CA HIS A 334 25.58 -15.63 2.64
C HIS A 334 25.49 -16.54 1.43
N VAL A 335 26.64 -16.86 0.83
CA VAL A 335 26.79 -17.84 -0.26
C VAL A 335 26.88 -19.24 0.34
N LEU A 336 25.86 -20.06 0.12
CA LEU A 336 25.78 -21.41 0.63
C LEU A 336 26.77 -22.33 -0.11
N HIS A 337 27.17 -23.45 0.54
CA HIS A 337 28.02 -24.48 -0.08
C HIS A 337 27.29 -25.31 -1.14
N LYS A 338 25.95 -25.18 -1.22
CA LYS A 338 25.13 -25.90 -2.19
C LYS A 338 24.97 -25.09 -3.48
N THR A 339 24.91 -25.80 -4.60
CA THR A 339 24.67 -25.20 -5.91
C THR A 339 23.41 -25.75 -6.55
N VAL A 340 22.76 -24.91 -7.38
CA VAL A 340 21.66 -25.31 -8.25
C VAL A 340 22.06 -25.01 -9.69
N ALA A 341 21.98 -26.03 -10.55
CA ALA A 341 22.41 -25.95 -11.95
C ALA A 341 23.88 -25.45 -12.13
N GLY A 342 24.75 -25.68 -11.13
CA GLY A 342 26.13 -25.23 -11.10
C GLY A 342 26.35 -23.80 -10.60
N SER A 343 25.29 -23.11 -10.18
CA SER A 343 25.37 -21.77 -9.62
C SER A 343 25.20 -21.81 -8.10
N PRO A 344 25.95 -21.00 -7.32
CA PRO A 344 25.83 -20.97 -5.87
C PRO A 344 24.50 -20.43 -5.42
N LEU A 345 23.97 -21.00 -4.34
CA LEU A 345 22.80 -20.45 -3.65
C LEU A 345 23.23 -19.32 -2.73
N ILE A 346 22.44 -18.23 -2.73
CA ILE A 346 22.61 -17.07 -1.84
C ILE A 346 21.38 -16.97 -0.95
N ALA A 347 21.61 -17.02 0.36
CA ALA A 347 20.59 -16.73 1.37
C ALA A 347 20.73 -15.28 1.84
N LYS A 348 19.61 -14.60 2.04
CA LYS A 348 19.54 -13.24 2.61
C LYS A 348 18.59 -13.23 3.78
N LEU A 349 18.92 -12.46 4.81
CA LEU A 349 18.07 -12.10 5.92
C LEU A 349 18.15 -10.59 6.12
N GLN A 350 17.02 -9.91 6.11
CA GLN A 350 16.95 -8.46 6.22
C GLN A 350 15.97 -8.06 7.31
N TYR A 351 16.33 -7.04 8.06
CA TYR A 351 15.42 -6.29 8.92
C TYR A 351 15.45 -4.82 8.50
N ALA A 352 14.29 -4.20 8.41
CA ALA A 352 14.16 -2.77 8.15
C ALA A 352 13.05 -2.15 9.01
N ARG A 353 13.26 -0.90 9.41
CA ARG A 353 12.28 -0.05 10.04
C ARG A 353 12.03 1.17 9.17
N THR A 354 10.76 1.51 8.97
CA THR A 354 10.31 2.72 8.29
C THR A 354 9.57 3.59 9.28
N ASP A 355 9.93 4.87 9.36
CA ASP A 355 9.30 5.88 10.21
C ASP A 355 8.75 6.99 9.32
N PHE A 356 7.51 7.43 9.59
CA PHE A 356 6.79 8.45 8.84
C PHE A 356 6.63 9.70 9.72
N TYR A 357 6.97 10.88 9.18
CA TYR A 357 6.88 12.17 9.85
C TYR A 357 6.17 13.18 8.96
N GLY A 358 5.37 14.07 9.53
CA GLY A 358 4.63 15.11 8.83
C GLY A 358 3.14 15.05 9.15
N ASP A 359 2.29 14.95 8.15
CA ASP A 359 0.86 14.74 8.38
C ASP A 359 0.63 13.41 9.13
N GLN A 360 -0.30 13.43 10.09
CA GLN A 360 -0.59 12.27 10.94
C GLN A 360 -1.14 11.11 10.13
N LEU A 361 -0.57 9.94 10.32
CA LEU A 361 -0.98 8.69 9.71
C LEU A 361 -1.58 7.76 10.76
N TYR A 362 -2.36 6.77 10.34
CA TYR A 362 -2.86 5.74 11.26
C TYR A 362 -1.71 4.92 11.87
N SER A 363 -0.66 4.66 11.09
CA SER A 363 0.58 4.04 11.53
C SER A 363 1.76 4.94 11.21
N ASP A 364 2.51 5.34 12.23
CA ASP A 364 3.69 6.20 12.11
C ASP A 364 4.97 5.42 11.87
N PHE A 365 4.95 4.09 12.03
CA PHE A 365 6.09 3.23 11.73
C PHE A 365 5.69 1.83 11.28
N GLN A 366 6.61 1.17 10.58
CA GLN A 366 6.53 -0.27 10.28
C GLN A 366 7.90 -0.94 10.40
N HIS A 367 7.88 -2.23 10.74
CA HIS A 367 9.02 -3.14 10.77
C HIS A 367 8.81 -4.23 9.73
N ASP A 368 9.85 -4.51 8.95
CA ASP A 368 9.86 -5.59 7.97
C ASP A 368 10.99 -6.55 8.31
N LEU A 369 10.67 -7.84 8.45
CA LEU A 369 11.62 -8.94 8.55
C LEU A 369 11.47 -9.80 7.31
N SER A 370 12.51 -9.85 6.48
CA SER A 370 12.51 -10.57 5.21
C SER A 370 13.59 -11.65 5.18
N GLY A 371 13.26 -12.79 4.58
CA GLY A 371 14.20 -13.85 4.30
C GLY A 371 14.05 -14.33 2.86
N SER A 372 15.16 -14.59 2.18
CA SER A 372 15.10 -15.11 0.81
C SER A 372 16.26 -16.06 0.51
N ILE A 373 16.05 -16.92 -0.48
CA ILE A 373 17.08 -17.77 -1.07
C ILE A 373 16.96 -17.71 -2.58
N GLY A 374 18.09 -17.60 -3.25
CA GLY A 374 18.13 -17.51 -4.70
C GLY A 374 19.46 -18.02 -5.26
N PHE A 375 19.56 -18.11 -6.57
CA PHE A 375 20.80 -18.38 -7.25
C PHE A 375 20.94 -17.47 -8.46
N LYS A 376 22.17 -17.09 -8.78
CA LYS A 376 22.52 -16.37 -9.99
C LYS A 376 23.14 -17.33 -10.98
N ASN A 377 22.62 -17.36 -12.20
CA ASN A 377 23.15 -18.24 -13.24
C ASN A 377 24.48 -17.68 -13.77
N LEU A 378 25.56 -18.46 -13.62
CA LEU A 378 26.90 -18.11 -14.09
C LEU A 378 27.19 -18.55 -15.53
N LYS A 379 26.23 -19.19 -16.21
CA LYS A 379 26.41 -19.66 -17.58
C LYS A 379 26.19 -18.50 -18.57
N PRO A 380 27.14 -18.26 -19.49
CA PRO A 380 26.97 -17.31 -20.59
C PRO A 380 25.70 -17.64 -21.40
N LYS A 381 24.86 -16.60 -21.71
CA LYS A 381 23.64 -16.74 -22.49
C LYS A 381 22.50 -17.55 -21.82
N ALA A 382 22.46 -17.60 -20.49
CA ALA A 382 21.26 -18.08 -19.82
C ALA A 382 20.10 -17.10 -20.07
N TRP A 383 18.90 -17.63 -20.29
CA TRP A 383 17.70 -16.82 -20.48
C TRP A 383 17.19 -16.21 -19.17
N ILE A 384 17.58 -16.80 -18.03
CA ILE A 384 17.30 -16.29 -16.68
C ILE A 384 18.62 -16.14 -15.96
N ASP A 385 18.93 -14.92 -15.54
CA ASP A 385 20.18 -14.60 -14.83
C ASP A 385 20.07 -14.89 -13.33
N GLU A 386 18.95 -14.60 -12.72
CA GLU A 386 18.73 -14.83 -11.30
C GLU A 386 17.31 -15.36 -11.05
N TYR A 387 17.19 -16.28 -10.10
CA TYR A 387 15.93 -16.76 -9.53
C TYR A 387 16.00 -16.64 -8.02
N ARG A 388 14.93 -16.12 -7.40
CA ARG A 388 14.84 -15.91 -5.96
C ARG A 388 13.43 -16.20 -5.46
N VAL A 389 13.34 -16.84 -4.30
CA VAL A 389 12.11 -16.99 -3.51
C VAL A 389 12.34 -16.43 -2.13
N GLY A 390 11.32 -15.85 -1.55
CA GLY A 390 11.44 -15.24 -0.24
C GLY A 390 10.10 -14.99 0.44
N PHE A 391 10.21 -14.46 1.65
CA PHE A 391 9.07 -14.03 2.45
C PHE A 391 9.40 -12.72 3.14
N THR A 392 8.37 -11.99 3.50
CA THR A 392 8.44 -10.80 4.35
C THR A 392 7.32 -10.85 5.38
N TYR A 393 7.67 -10.66 6.64
CA TYR A 393 6.73 -10.40 7.72
C TYR A 393 6.78 -8.92 8.07
N THR A 394 5.63 -8.25 8.05
CA THR A 394 5.49 -6.84 8.38
C THR A 394 4.69 -6.70 9.68
N TYR A 395 5.20 -5.88 10.58
CA TYR A 395 4.51 -5.41 11.77
C TYR A 395 4.55 -3.87 11.79
N ALA A 396 3.42 -3.24 12.04
CA ALA A 396 3.33 -1.79 12.11
C ALA A 396 2.54 -1.35 13.36
N ASP A 397 2.52 -0.06 13.61
CA ASP A 397 1.79 0.52 14.73
C ASP A 397 0.30 0.09 14.72
N ASN A 398 -0.36 0.22 15.88
CA ASN A 398 -1.76 -0.19 16.07
C ASN A 398 -2.02 -1.68 15.76
N ASN A 399 -0.99 -2.55 15.95
CA ASN A 399 -1.07 -4.00 15.73
C ASN A 399 -1.42 -4.40 14.29
N LEU A 400 -1.04 -3.58 13.31
CA LEU A 400 -1.10 -3.94 11.90
C LEU A 400 -0.01 -4.97 11.60
N LYS A 401 -0.37 -6.07 10.96
CA LYS A 401 0.59 -7.14 10.65
C LYS A 401 0.22 -7.87 9.37
N GLY A 402 1.23 -8.38 8.69
CA GLY A 402 1.03 -9.14 7.47
C GLY A 402 2.22 -9.99 7.10
N PHE A 403 1.98 -10.85 6.16
CA PHE A 403 2.96 -11.77 5.61
C PHE A 403 2.85 -11.78 4.10
N MET A 404 3.97 -11.67 3.41
CA MET A 404 4.07 -11.82 1.96
C MET A 404 5.06 -12.92 1.58
N VAL A 405 4.78 -13.62 0.51
CA VAL A 405 5.71 -14.50 -0.18
C VAL A 405 6.00 -13.94 -1.56
N ASN A 406 7.21 -14.13 -2.03
CA ASN A 406 7.63 -13.69 -3.35
C ASN A 406 8.42 -14.78 -4.07
N ALA A 407 8.28 -14.79 -5.40
CA ALA A 407 9.11 -15.58 -6.28
C ALA A 407 9.41 -14.77 -7.53
N GLY A 408 10.67 -14.62 -7.90
CA GLY A 408 11.03 -13.76 -9.00
C GLY A 408 12.27 -14.19 -9.74
N TYR A 409 12.47 -13.54 -10.87
CA TYR A 409 13.60 -13.79 -11.75
C TYR A 409 14.06 -12.50 -12.44
N THR A 410 15.35 -12.49 -12.77
CA THR A 410 16.01 -11.41 -13.52
C THR A 410 16.55 -11.99 -14.84
N PHE A 411 16.46 -11.21 -15.90
CA PHE A 411 16.96 -11.53 -17.23
C PHE A 411 18.18 -10.69 -17.59
#